data_b4115b64def98f1c5a056c8eb88e0790
#
_entry.id   b4115b64def98f1c5a056c8eb88e0790
#
_cell.length_a   1.000
_cell.length_b   1.000
_cell.length_c   1.000
_cell.angle_alpha   90.00
_cell.angle_beta   90.00
_cell.angle_gamma   90.00
#
_symmetry.space_group_name_H-M   'P 1'
#
loop_
_entity.id
_entity.type
_entity.pdbx_description
1 polymer ?
#
loop_
_entity_poly.entity_id
_entity_poly.type
_entity_poly.pdbx_seq_one_letter_code
_entity_poly.pdbx_strand_id
1 'polypeptide(L)'
;MTDLRAIHDFDAAWAVWPRGGRPAALREAAASFRQRFTGVVDGVRTVDLVSAPYPSKYAFGGAAHAVNPFVTLVNRLVVVRYEDFSGTPRTLVWEPTLPAGSRTAPFYAHLARRLPARLEPVLAPEHASVPEALAQCGLTTADVDVVLFDHLHVQDLALLLGTSRREPLFPNASFLVQGRELDTLRSVHPMQWAWYVPTDLDDVRLDAVVTLDGDVELGRGVAVVRTPGHTDGNQSLVLRTGTGVWVSSENGVALDSWQPELSRIPGLRSYAASMGREVVLNANTLEDSIDQYDSMVLEKALADLVPGTPWKQLLPSSELAPLKRQWPLVPTRQVGGIAAGSLAVGVPA
;
A
#
# COMPACT_ATOMS: atom_id res chain seq x y z
N MET A 1 -21.23 11.75 -2.30
CA MET A 1 -19.79 11.71 -2.69
C MET A 1 -19.02 12.61 -1.75
N THR A 2 -17.88 12.18 -1.26
CA THR A 2 -16.99 12.96 -0.40
C THR A 2 -16.51 14.20 -1.17
N ASP A 3 -16.46 15.36 -0.51
CA ASP A 3 -15.89 16.59 -1.08
C ASP A 3 -14.36 16.42 -1.11
N LEU A 4 -13.79 16.07 -2.26
CA LEU A 4 -12.36 15.85 -2.46
C LEU A 4 -11.68 17.20 -2.74
N ARG A 5 -10.55 17.46 -2.09
CA ARG A 5 -9.74 18.66 -2.33
C ARG A 5 -8.45 18.29 -3.04
N ALA A 6 -8.23 18.84 -4.23
CA ALA A 6 -6.99 18.62 -4.98
C ALA A 6 -5.79 19.16 -4.19
N ILE A 7 -4.68 18.42 -4.27
CA ILE A 7 -3.37 18.78 -3.74
C ILE A 7 -2.47 19.09 -4.95
N HIS A 8 -1.88 20.28 -4.97
CA HIS A 8 -0.97 20.72 -6.04
C HIS A 8 0.47 20.93 -5.56
N ASP A 9 0.75 20.58 -4.31
CA ASP A 9 2.05 20.80 -3.67
C ASP A 9 3.19 20.07 -4.42
N PHE A 10 2.90 18.93 -5.03
CA PHE A 10 3.91 18.07 -5.65
C PHE A 10 4.04 18.25 -7.15
N ASP A 11 3.10 18.92 -7.82
CA ASP A 11 3.05 19.03 -9.29
C ASP A 11 4.35 19.62 -9.87
N ALA A 12 4.83 20.74 -9.32
CA ALA A 12 6.05 21.38 -9.75
C ALA A 12 7.30 20.50 -9.50
N ALA A 13 7.31 19.74 -8.40
CA ALA A 13 8.42 18.86 -8.07
C ALA A 13 8.50 17.66 -9.04
N TRP A 14 7.37 17.07 -9.39
CA TRP A 14 7.29 16.02 -10.40
C TRP A 14 7.69 16.48 -11.80
N ALA A 15 7.47 17.75 -12.13
CA ALA A 15 7.83 18.35 -13.41
C ALA A 15 9.34 18.70 -13.54
N VAL A 16 10.12 18.59 -12.47
CA VAL A 16 11.56 18.93 -12.48
C VAL A 16 12.32 18.07 -13.49
N TRP A 17 13.07 18.76 -14.35
CA TRP A 17 13.97 18.17 -15.33
C TRP A 17 15.35 18.86 -15.28
N PRO A 18 16.47 18.15 -15.30
CA PRO A 18 16.62 16.68 -15.31
C PRO A 18 16.10 16.01 -14.04
N ARG A 19 15.66 14.75 -14.16
CA ARG A 19 15.04 13.97 -13.05
C ARG A 19 15.92 13.88 -11.79
N GLY A 20 17.24 14.00 -11.90
CA GLY A 20 18.14 14.02 -10.75
C GLY A 20 17.88 15.14 -9.72
N GLY A 21 17.14 16.18 -10.10
CA GLY A 21 16.68 17.24 -9.19
C GLY A 21 15.39 16.92 -8.45
N ARG A 22 14.58 15.94 -8.89
CA ARG A 22 13.29 15.62 -8.31
C ARG A 22 13.35 15.23 -6.82
N PRO A 23 14.30 14.38 -6.37
CA PRO A 23 14.34 14.01 -4.95
C PRO A 23 14.45 15.20 -4.01
N ALA A 24 15.21 16.24 -4.37
CA ALA A 24 15.32 17.45 -3.58
C ALA A 24 14.01 18.25 -3.59
N ALA A 25 13.45 18.48 -4.79
CA ALA A 25 12.19 19.22 -4.96
C ALA A 25 11.02 18.52 -4.24
N LEU A 26 10.93 17.18 -4.29
CA LEU A 26 9.90 16.43 -3.58
C LEU A 26 10.03 16.52 -2.06
N ARG A 27 11.26 16.57 -1.50
CA ARG A 27 11.44 16.81 -0.05
C ARG A 27 10.97 18.21 0.38
N GLU A 28 11.24 19.23 -0.43
CA GLU A 28 10.77 20.60 -0.17
C GLU A 28 9.25 20.68 -0.25
N ALA A 29 8.65 20.09 -1.27
CA ALA A 29 7.21 20.00 -1.43
C ALA A 29 6.55 19.24 -0.27
N ALA A 30 7.12 18.11 0.16
CA ALA A 30 6.66 17.35 1.31
C ALA A 30 6.72 18.17 2.61
N ALA A 31 7.77 18.95 2.82
CA ALA A 31 7.89 19.82 3.98
C ALA A 31 6.81 20.90 4.00
N SER A 32 6.52 21.52 2.82
CA SER A 32 5.45 22.51 2.67
C SER A 32 4.07 21.88 2.93
N PHE A 33 3.77 20.75 2.30
CA PHE A 33 2.53 20.02 2.49
C PHE A 33 2.28 19.68 3.97
N ARG A 34 3.26 19.14 4.66
CA ARG A 34 3.16 18.76 6.08
C ARG A 34 2.82 19.92 7.02
N GLN A 35 3.23 21.16 6.69
CA GLN A 35 2.91 22.36 7.50
C GLN A 35 1.42 22.68 7.45
N ARG A 36 0.75 22.48 6.32
CA ARG A 36 -0.68 22.75 6.16
C ARG A 36 -1.58 21.54 6.44
N PHE A 37 -1.05 20.32 6.37
CA PHE A 37 -1.77 19.08 6.65
C PHE A 37 -1.89 18.86 8.16
N THR A 38 -2.80 19.60 8.81
CA THR A 38 -2.90 19.71 10.27
C THR A 38 -4.04 18.90 10.90
N GLY A 39 -5.01 18.44 10.10
CA GLY A 39 -6.10 17.59 10.58
C GLY A 39 -5.56 16.27 11.19
N VAL A 40 -6.33 15.67 12.09
CA VAL A 40 -6.02 14.35 12.70
C VAL A 40 -7.21 13.43 12.46
N VAL A 41 -6.94 12.18 12.11
CA VAL A 41 -7.98 11.16 11.96
C VAL A 41 -8.62 10.80 13.32
N ASP A 42 -9.88 10.47 13.34
CA ASP A 42 -10.60 10.07 14.56
C ASP A 42 -10.14 8.71 15.08
N GLY A 43 -9.75 7.83 14.17
CA GLY A 43 -9.21 6.52 14.49
C GLY A 43 -8.59 5.82 13.29
N VAL A 44 -7.61 4.96 13.57
CA VAL A 44 -7.01 4.06 12.59
C VAL A 44 -6.73 2.71 13.23
N ARG A 45 -6.94 1.63 12.48
CA ARG A 45 -6.59 0.27 12.88
C ARG A 45 -6.20 -0.56 11.67
N THR A 46 -5.13 -1.34 11.82
CA THR A 46 -4.72 -2.34 10.82
C THR A 46 -5.11 -3.73 11.28
N VAL A 47 -5.43 -4.60 10.30
CA VAL A 47 -5.72 -6.02 10.54
C VAL A 47 -5.01 -6.83 9.46
N ASP A 48 -4.26 -7.86 9.87
CA ASP A 48 -3.60 -8.77 8.93
C ASP A 48 -4.66 -9.62 8.22
N LEU A 49 -4.62 -9.66 6.88
CA LEU A 49 -5.56 -10.44 6.05
C LEU A 49 -4.95 -11.77 5.63
N VAL A 50 -3.82 -11.74 4.98
CA VAL A 50 -3.18 -12.92 4.39
C VAL A 50 -1.67 -12.79 4.40
N SER A 51 -0.97 -13.90 4.56
CA SER A 51 0.44 -13.98 4.23
C SER A 51 0.62 -14.67 2.88
N ALA A 52 1.53 -14.17 2.06
CA ALA A 52 1.80 -14.73 0.74
C ALA A 52 3.31 -14.91 0.49
N PRO A 53 3.71 -15.96 -0.24
CA PRO A 53 5.09 -16.11 -0.69
C PRO A 53 5.39 -15.06 -1.78
N TYR A 54 6.55 -14.42 -1.66
CA TYR A 54 7.00 -13.39 -2.58
C TYR A 54 8.45 -13.65 -3.01
N PRO A 55 8.83 -13.48 -4.29
CA PRO A 55 10.19 -13.73 -4.74
C PRO A 55 11.22 -12.82 -4.05
N SER A 56 12.19 -13.42 -3.36
CA SER A 56 13.21 -12.69 -2.59
C SER A 56 14.00 -11.69 -3.45
N LYS A 57 14.22 -12.01 -4.73
CA LYS A 57 14.93 -11.13 -5.67
C LYS A 57 14.22 -9.80 -5.92
N TYR A 58 12.88 -9.75 -5.75
CA TYR A 58 12.11 -8.53 -5.95
C TYR A 58 11.99 -7.70 -4.66
N ALA A 59 11.92 -8.37 -3.50
CA ALA A 59 11.66 -7.71 -2.22
C ALA A 59 12.56 -6.48 -1.95
N PHE A 60 13.81 -6.52 -2.44
CA PHE A 60 14.78 -5.45 -2.26
C PHE A 60 15.56 -5.14 -3.55
N GLY A 61 14.95 -5.30 -4.71
CA GLY A 61 15.56 -4.97 -6.00
C GLY A 61 16.93 -5.62 -6.24
N GLY A 62 17.18 -6.81 -5.69
CA GLY A 62 18.47 -7.49 -5.77
C GLY A 62 19.55 -6.95 -4.81
N ALA A 63 19.26 -5.95 -3.98
CA ALA A 63 20.22 -5.35 -3.04
C ALA A 63 20.52 -6.25 -1.83
N ALA A 64 19.59 -7.12 -1.45
CA ALA A 64 19.75 -8.02 -0.33
C ALA A 64 20.42 -9.35 -0.74
N HIS A 65 21.23 -9.90 0.15
CA HIS A 65 21.82 -11.23 -0.03
C HIS A 65 20.78 -12.31 0.33
N ALA A 66 20.03 -12.76 -0.67
CA ALA A 66 18.99 -13.78 -0.51
C ALA A 66 19.56 -15.18 -0.67
N VAL A 67 19.27 -16.08 0.27
CA VAL A 67 19.55 -17.52 0.18
C VAL A 67 18.30 -18.27 -0.29
N ASN A 68 17.14 -17.89 0.23
CA ASN A 68 15.86 -18.49 -0.12
C ASN A 68 15.26 -17.83 -1.37
N PRO A 69 14.61 -18.59 -2.26
CA PRO A 69 13.95 -18.04 -3.44
C PRO A 69 12.71 -17.19 -3.11
N PHE A 70 12.10 -17.41 -1.94
CA PHE A 70 10.90 -16.73 -1.49
C PHE A 70 11.05 -16.21 -0.06
N VAL A 71 10.47 -15.05 0.18
CA VAL A 71 10.12 -14.51 1.50
C VAL A 71 8.60 -14.57 1.69
N THR A 72 8.12 -14.26 2.87
CA THR A 72 6.70 -14.16 3.17
C THR A 72 6.37 -12.70 3.43
N LEU A 73 5.37 -12.16 2.75
CA LEU A 73 4.79 -10.84 3.03
C LEU A 73 3.46 -11.03 3.74
N VAL A 74 3.12 -10.10 4.63
CA VAL A 74 1.82 -10.02 5.31
C VAL A 74 1.08 -8.82 4.74
N ASN A 75 -0.01 -9.06 4.03
CA ASN A 75 -0.89 -8.01 3.55
C ASN A 75 -1.87 -7.58 4.65
N ARG A 76 -2.14 -6.27 4.73
CA ARG A 76 -2.96 -5.66 5.79
C ARG A 76 -4.04 -4.77 5.25
N LEU A 77 -5.21 -4.94 5.84
CA LEU A 77 -6.30 -3.98 5.78
C LEU A 77 -6.00 -2.81 6.73
N VAL A 78 -6.21 -1.58 6.29
CA VAL A 78 -6.22 -0.39 7.15
C VAL A 78 -7.64 0.17 7.18
N VAL A 79 -8.22 0.29 8.36
CA VAL A 79 -9.51 0.96 8.62
C VAL A 79 -9.22 2.33 9.20
N VAL A 80 -9.81 3.37 8.61
CA VAL A 80 -9.65 4.76 9.04
C VAL A 80 -11.02 5.38 9.28
N ARG A 81 -11.20 6.02 10.44
CA ARG A 81 -12.32 6.92 10.73
C ARG A 81 -11.85 8.36 10.69
N TYR A 82 -12.56 9.22 9.97
CA TYR A 82 -12.20 10.61 9.79
C TYR A 82 -13.45 11.47 9.55
N GLU A 83 -13.34 12.78 9.70
CA GLU A 83 -14.35 13.74 9.23
C GLU A 83 -14.00 14.22 7.83
N ASP A 84 -14.97 14.17 6.91
CA ASP A 84 -14.84 14.84 5.62
C ASP A 84 -14.94 16.37 5.77
N PHE A 85 -14.74 17.11 4.67
CA PHE A 85 -14.75 18.58 4.74
C PHE A 85 -16.13 19.19 5.01
N SER A 86 -17.22 18.41 4.97
CA SER A 86 -18.54 18.83 5.43
C SER A 86 -18.76 18.60 6.93
N GLY A 87 -17.82 17.97 7.62
CA GLY A 87 -17.94 17.56 9.03
C GLY A 87 -18.67 16.24 9.21
N THR A 88 -18.88 15.48 8.14
CA THR A 88 -19.54 14.18 8.20
C THR A 88 -18.52 13.09 8.54
N PRO A 89 -18.77 12.24 9.59
CA PRO A 89 -17.92 11.09 9.86
C PRO A 89 -17.95 10.11 8.69
N ARG A 90 -16.75 9.61 8.31
CA ARG A 90 -16.54 8.64 7.23
C ARG A 90 -15.67 7.48 7.69
N THR A 91 -15.93 6.34 7.09
CA THR A 91 -15.11 5.13 7.23
C THR A 91 -14.43 4.82 5.90
N LEU A 92 -13.10 4.83 5.90
CA LEU A 92 -12.28 4.45 4.76
C LEU A 92 -11.63 3.09 5.03
N VAL A 93 -11.57 2.28 3.99
CA VAL A 93 -10.85 1.01 3.98
C VAL A 93 -9.77 1.06 2.91
N TRP A 94 -8.53 0.81 3.31
CA TRP A 94 -7.35 0.73 2.45
C TRP A 94 -6.85 -0.72 2.41
N GLU A 95 -6.56 -1.22 1.22
CA GLU A 95 -6.05 -2.57 0.96
C GLU A 95 -6.99 -3.71 1.42
N PRO A 96 -8.29 -3.70 1.10
CA PRO A 96 -9.19 -4.82 1.39
C PRO A 96 -8.96 -5.99 0.43
N THR A 97 -7.76 -6.54 0.42
CA THR A 97 -7.34 -7.61 -0.49
C THR A 97 -8.14 -8.89 -0.24
N LEU A 98 -8.62 -9.51 -1.33
CA LEU A 98 -9.43 -10.73 -1.31
C LEU A 98 -8.58 -11.92 -1.77
N PRO A 99 -8.09 -12.79 -0.87
CA PRO A 99 -7.16 -13.87 -1.22
C PRO A 99 -7.67 -14.80 -2.32
N ALA A 100 -8.98 -15.07 -2.35
CA ALA A 100 -9.61 -15.89 -3.39
C ALA A 100 -9.43 -15.31 -4.79
N GLY A 101 -9.53 -13.97 -4.94
CA GLY A 101 -9.26 -13.27 -6.20
C GLY A 101 -7.78 -13.20 -6.51
N SER A 102 -6.96 -12.77 -5.55
CA SER A 102 -5.50 -12.65 -5.69
C SER A 102 -4.84 -13.92 -6.20
N ARG A 103 -5.37 -15.08 -5.77
CA ARG A 103 -4.91 -16.41 -6.20
C ARG A 103 -5.06 -16.65 -7.70
N THR A 104 -5.94 -15.93 -8.38
CA THR A 104 -6.17 -16.06 -9.83
C THR A 104 -5.19 -15.26 -10.66
N ALA A 105 -4.46 -14.30 -10.08
CA ALA A 105 -3.38 -13.63 -10.77
C ALA A 105 -2.36 -14.65 -11.31
N PRO A 106 -1.87 -14.50 -12.55
CA PRO A 106 -1.08 -15.52 -13.24
C PRO A 106 0.13 -16.02 -12.44
N PHE A 107 0.83 -15.14 -11.71
CA PHE A 107 1.94 -15.53 -10.85
C PHE A 107 1.50 -16.50 -9.75
N TYR A 108 0.46 -16.16 -8.98
CA TYR A 108 -0.01 -17.01 -7.88
C TYR A 108 -0.72 -18.26 -8.40
N ALA A 109 -1.48 -18.17 -9.49
CA ALA A 109 -2.09 -19.33 -10.14
C ALA A 109 -1.04 -20.32 -10.63
N HIS A 110 0.09 -19.83 -11.18
CA HIS A 110 1.22 -20.68 -11.56
C HIS A 110 1.88 -21.35 -10.35
N LEU A 111 2.09 -20.60 -9.28
CA LEU A 111 2.67 -21.12 -8.05
C LEU A 111 1.78 -22.20 -7.41
N ALA A 112 0.47 -21.93 -7.30
CA ALA A 112 -0.51 -22.86 -6.73
C ALA A 112 -0.58 -24.19 -7.48
N ARG A 113 -0.46 -24.18 -8.82
CA ARG A 113 -0.42 -25.42 -9.63
C ARG A 113 0.81 -26.30 -9.35
N ARG A 114 1.89 -25.75 -8.82
CA ARG A 114 3.15 -26.46 -8.53
C ARG A 114 3.26 -26.95 -7.10
N LEU A 115 2.40 -26.45 -6.22
CA LEU A 115 2.42 -26.77 -4.80
C LEU A 115 1.31 -27.79 -4.48
N PRO A 116 1.59 -28.81 -3.66
CA PRO A 116 0.52 -29.66 -3.12
C PRO A 116 -0.49 -28.80 -2.34
N ALA A 117 -1.79 -28.96 -2.60
CA ALA A 117 -2.85 -28.15 -1.99
C ALA A 117 -2.78 -28.10 -0.45
N ARG A 118 -2.33 -29.20 0.18
CA ARG A 118 -2.12 -29.28 1.65
C ARG A 118 -1.07 -28.33 2.21
N LEU A 119 -0.16 -27.80 1.38
CA LEU A 119 0.88 -26.87 1.79
C LEU A 119 0.45 -25.41 1.67
N GLU A 120 -0.60 -25.14 0.92
CA GLU A 120 -1.06 -23.77 0.68
C GLU A 120 -1.44 -23.04 1.98
N PRO A 121 -2.23 -23.60 2.93
CA PRO A 121 -2.54 -22.92 4.17
C PRO A 121 -1.32 -22.65 5.07
N VAL A 122 -0.21 -23.38 4.84
CA VAL A 122 1.05 -23.18 5.58
C VAL A 122 1.91 -22.09 4.93
N LEU A 123 1.88 -21.98 3.60
CA LEU A 123 2.70 -21.05 2.84
C LEU A 123 2.01 -19.71 2.63
N ALA A 124 0.68 -19.73 2.54
CA ALA A 124 -0.18 -18.56 2.37
C ALA A 124 -1.37 -18.61 3.37
N PRO A 125 -1.11 -18.54 4.69
CA PRO A 125 -2.18 -18.55 5.69
C PRO A 125 -3.03 -17.30 5.57
N GLU A 126 -4.35 -17.49 5.59
CA GLU A 126 -5.32 -16.42 5.79
C GLU A 126 -5.47 -16.16 7.29
N HIS A 127 -5.42 -14.89 7.70
CA HIS A 127 -5.51 -14.45 9.09
C HIS A 127 -6.91 -13.97 9.44
N ALA A 128 -7.51 -13.22 8.51
CA ALA A 128 -8.90 -12.77 8.58
C ALA A 128 -9.44 -12.52 7.17
N SER A 129 -10.71 -12.78 6.95
CA SER A 129 -11.43 -12.23 5.80
C SER A 129 -11.70 -10.73 6.02
N VAL A 130 -11.99 -10.00 4.95
CA VAL A 130 -12.33 -8.57 5.04
C VAL A 130 -13.53 -8.31 5.99
N PRO A 131 -14.65 -9.08 5.95
CA PRO A 131 -15.72 -8.91 6.92
C PRO A 131 -15.30 -9.18 8.37
N GLU A 132 -14.47 -10.19 8.63
CA GLU A 132 -13.95 -10.49 9.98
C GLU A 132 -13.01 -9.38 10.48
N ALA A 133 -12.18 -8.83 9.60
CA ALA A 133 -11.31 -7.71 9.92
C ALA A 133 -12.11 -6.45 10.29
N LEU A 134 -13.19 -6.16 9.55
CA LEU A 134 -14.11 -5.07 9.89
C LEU A 134 -14.85 -5.33 11.21
N ALA A 135 -15.29 -6.56 11.45
CA ALA A 135 -15.94 -6.94 12.71
C ALA A 135 -15.04 -6.72 13.91
N GLN A 136 -13.71 -6.93 13.79
CA GLN A 136 -12.74 -6.59 14.84
C GLN A 136 -12.68 -5.09 15.13
N CYS A 137 -13.14 -4.26 14.20
CA CYS A 137 -13.27 -2.80 14.35
C CYS A 137 -14.69 -2.37 14.77
N GLY A 138 -15.60 -3.31 15.00
CA GLY A 138 -17.00 -3.04 15.29
C GLY A 138 -17.78 -2.54 14.08
N LEU A 139 -17.37 -2.94 12.87
CA LEU A 139 -17.94 -2.51 11.60
C LEU A 139 -18.41 -3.70 10.76
N THR A 140 -19.29 -3.39 9.80
CA THR A 140 -19.69 -4.27 8.71
C THR A 140 -19.23 -3.68 7.37
N THR A 141 -19.36 -4.41 6.27
CA THR A 141 -19.07 -3.90 4.94
C THR A 141 -20.00 -2.76 4.50
N ALA A 142 -21.21 -2.68 5.10
CA ALA A 142 -22.17 -1.62 4.83
C ALA A 142 -21.82 -0.28 5.53
N ASP A 143 -20.92 -0.31 6.52
CA ASP A 143 -20.46 0.88 7.26
C ASP A 143 -19.28 1.57 6.59
N VAL A 144 -18.82 1.07 5.44
CA VAL A 144 -17.69 1.62 4.68
C VAL A 144 -18.19 2.60 3.65
N ASP A 145 -17.64 3.82 3.67
CA ASP A 145 -17.96 4.91 2.73
C ASP A 145 -16.97 4.97 1.55
N VAL A 146 -15.70 4.62 1.79
CA VAL A 146 -14.62 4.76 0.82
C VAL A 146 -13.72 3.54 0.83
N VAL A 147 -13.42 3.02 -0.37
CA VAL A 147 -12.47 1.93 -0.58
C VAL A 147 -11.37 2.38 -1.50
N LEU A 148 -10.12 2.08 -1.15
CA LEU A 148 -8.94 2.36 -1.97
C LEU A 148 -7.94 1.20 -1.88
N PHE A 149 -7.11 1.13 -2.93
CA PHE A 149 -5.84 0.40 -2.93
C PHE A 149 -4.71 1.35 -3.31
N ASP A 150 -3.47 0.98 -3.02
CA ASP A 150 -2.32 1.68 -3.57
C ASP A 150 -2.20 1.44 -5.08
N HIS A 151 -2.49 0.24 -5.56
CA HIS A 151 -2.55 -0.17 -6.96
C HIS A 151 -3.39 -1.44 -7.11
N LEU A 152 -3.56 -1.94 -8.34
CA LEU A 152 -4.46 -3.07 -8.60
C LEU A 152 -3.76 -4.41 -8.86
N HIS A 153 -2.45 -4.56 -8.55
CA HIS A 153 -1.84 -5.89 -8.56
C HIS A 153 -2.59 -6.83 -7.63
N VAL A 154 -2.87 -8.03 -8.11
CA VAL A 154 -3.54 -9.12 -7.40
C VAL A 154 -4.94 -8.80 -6.86
N GLN A 155 -5.56 -7.70 -7.30
CA GLN A 155 -6.89 -7.29 -6.86
C GLN A 155 -7.94 -7.75 -7.87
N ASP A 156 -9.00 -8.40 -7.36
CA ASP A 156 -10.14 -8.86 -8.17
C ASP A 156 -11.31 -7.86 -8.04
N LEU A 157 -11.45 -7.00 -9.03
CA LEU A 157 -12.51 -5.99 -9.05
C LEU A 157 -13.91 -6.59 -9.16
N ALA A 158 -14.07 -7.77 -9.79
CA ALA A 158 -15.37 -8.42 -9.88
C ALA A 158 -15.85 -8.93 -8.51
N LEU A 159 -14.93 -9.38 -7.65
CA LEU A 159 -15.24 -9.75 -6.27
C LEU A 159 -15.53 -8.52 -5.39
N LEU A 160 -14.86 -7.40 -5.65
CA LEU A 160 -14.94 -6.19 -4.86
C LEU A 160 -16.18 -5.35 -5.21
N LEU A 161 -16.30 -5.00 -6.50
CA LEU A 161 -17.32 -4.07 -7.01
C LEU A 161 -18.61 -4.78 -7.43
N GLY A 162 -18.58 -6.09 -7.55
CA GLY A 162 -19.68 -6.88 -8.04
C GLY A 162 -19.77 -6.90 -9.57
N THR A 163 -20.73 -7.69 -10.07
CA THR A 163 -21.00 -7.89 -11.49
C THR A 163 -22.50 -7.86 -11.73
N SER A 164 -22.92 -8.11 -12.98
CA SER A 164 -24.33 -8.29 -13.31
C SER A 164 -25.03 -9.40 -12.48
N ARG A 165 -24.24 -10.34 -11.90
CA ARG A 165 -24.72 -11.50 -11.14
C ARG A 165 -24.30 -11.53 -9.68
N ARG A 166 -23.50 -10.57 -9.23
CA ARG A 166 -22.94 -10.50 -7.89
C ARG A 166 -23.06 -9.10 -7.32
N GLU A 167 -23.57 -9.00 -6.11
CA GLU A 167 -23.59 -7.73 -5.38
C GLU A 167 -22.16 -7.31 -4.97
N PRO A 168 -21.91 -5.98 -4.84
CA PRO A 168 -20.62 -5.47 -4.38
C PRO A 168 -20.37 -5.89 -2.92
N LEU A 169 -19.10 -6.08 -2.57
CA LEU A 169 -18.70 -6.38 -1.20
C LEU A 169 -19.01 -5.21 -0.24
N PHE A 170 -18.85 -3.98 -0.73
CA PHE A 170 -19.11 -2.75 0.00
C PHE A 170 -20.29 -1.99 -0.65
N PRO A 171 -21.53 -2.27 -0.22
CA PRO A 171 -22.73 -1.80 -0.95
C PRO A 171 -22.90 -0.29 -0.94
N ASN A 172 -22.31 0.43 0.02
CA ASN A 172 -22.48 1.86 0.20
C ASN A 172 -21.22 2.67 -0.13
N ALA A 173 -20.11 2.00 -0.47
CA ALA A 173 -18.83 2.66 -0.66
C ALA A 173 -18.62 3.20 -2.09
N SER A 174 -17.91 4.31 -2.19
CA SER A 174 -17.24 4.73 -3.42
C SER A 174 -15.86 4.09 -3.49
N PHE A 175 -15.49 3.57 -4.65
CA PHE A 175 -14.15 3.04 -4.93
C PHE A 175 -13.31 4.12 -5.62
N LEU A 176 -12.29 4.62 -4.93
CA LEU A 176 -11.40 5.66 -5.45
C LEU A 176 -10.13 5.03 -6.01
N VAL A 177 -9.76 5.40 -7.23
CA VAL A 177 -8.58 4.85 -7.92
C VAL A 177 -8.01 5.87 -8.89
N GLN A 178 -6.68 5.92 -9.05
CA GLN A 178 -6.08 6.75 -10.10
C GLN A 178 -6.52 6.28 -11.49
N GLY A 179 -6.88 7.22 -12.37
CA GLY A 179 -7.35 6.89 -13.73
C GLY A 179 -6.36 6.04 -14.50
N ARG A 180 -5.05 6.32 -14.36
CA ARG A 180 -3.98 5.54 -14.99
C ARG A 180 -3.98 4.06 -14.57
N GLU A 181 -4.36 3.76 -13.32
CA GLU A 181 -4.43 2.38 -12.85
C GLU A 181 -5.54 1.58 -13.55
N LEU A 182 -6.70 2.22 -13.75
CA LEU A 182 -7.79 1.61 -14.54
C LEU A 182 -7.42 1.47 -16.02
N ASP A 183 -6.70 2.42 -16.59
CA ASP A 183 -6.25 2.35 -17.98
C ASP A 183 -5.23 1.22 -18.15
N THR A 184 -4.32 1.04 -17.20
CA THR A 184 -3.38 -0.08 -17.16
C THR A 184 -4.15 -1.41 -17.11
N LEU A 185 -5.17 -1.53 -16.28
CA LEU A 185 -5.96 -2.76 -16.18
C LEU A 185 -6.71 -3.10 -17.47
N ARG A 186 -7.13 -2.08 -18.26
CA ARG A 186 -7.74 -2.29 -19.58
C ARG A 186 -6.78 -2.83 -20.63
N SER A 187 -5.47 -2.58 -20.47
CA SER A 187 -4.45 -2.97 -21.43
C SER A 187 -3.12 -3.27 -20.71
N VAL A 188 -3.11 -4.35 -19.94
CA VAL A 188 -1.96 -4.74 -19.12
C VAL A 188 -0.75 -5.05 -19.99
N HIS A 189 0.36 -4.36 -19.74
CA HIS A 189 1.62 -4.61 -20.43
C HIS A 189 2.16 -6.02 -20.11
N PRO A 190 2.76 -6.76 -21.06
CA PRO A 190 3.28 -8.12 -20.81
C PRO A 190 4.25 -8.24 -19.63
N MET A 191 5.01 -7.19 -19.29
CA MET A 191 5.91 -7.20 -18.14
C MET A 191 5.17 -7.17 -16.80
N GLN A 192 3.96 -6.63 -16.76
CA GLN A 192 3.11 -6.55 -15.55
C GLN A 192 2.06 -7.65 -15.51
N TRP A 193 1.79 -8.33 -16.62
CA TRP A 193 0.69 -9.30 -16.75
C TRP A 193 0.66 -10.37 -15.66
N ALA A 194 1.82 -10.77 -15.13
CA ALA A 194 1.92 -11.79 -14.10
C ALA A 194 1.21 -11.41 -12.78
N TRP A 195 1.00 -10.11 -12.55
CA TRP A 195 0.52 -9.57 -11.29
C TRP A 195 -0.95 -9.12 -11.33
N TYR A 196 -1.51 -8.86 -12.50
CA TYR A 196 -2.91 -8.44 -12.61
C TYR A 196 -3.86 -9.65 -12.69
N VAL A 197 -4.96 -9.59 -11.93
CA VAL A 197 -6.04 -10.58 -12.03
C VAL A 197 -6.73 -10.41 -13.39
N PRO A 198 -6.86 -11.48 -14.19
CA PRO A 198 -7.62 -11.42 -15.44
C PRO A 198 -9.09 -11.12 -15.12
N THR A 199 -9.51 -9.88 -15.33
CA THR A 199 -10.86 -9.39 -15.04
C THR A 199 -11.54 -8.94 -16.33
N ASP A 200 -12.75 -9.43 -16.58
CA ASP A 200 -13.62 -8.89 -17.61
C ASP A 200 -14.29 -7.61 -17.07
N LEU A 201 -13.71 -6.48 -17.40
CA LEU A 201 -14.19 -5.17 -16.91
C LEU A 201 -15.58 -4.80 -17.46
N ASP A 202 -16.02 -5.39 -18.58
CA ASP A 202 -17.34 -5.12 -19.15
C ASP A 202 -18.48 -5.71 -18.29
N ASP A 203 -18.21 -6.75 -17.47
CA ASP A 203 -19.16 -7.31 -16.50
C ASP A 203 -19.03 -6.69 -15.10
N VAL A 204 -17.98 -5.89 -14.82
CA VAL A 204 -17.79 -5.26 -13.50
C VAL A 204 -18.66 -4.02 -13.33
N ARG A 205 -19.27 -3.86 -12.16
CA ARG A 205 -20.09 -2.67 -11.82
C ARG A 205 -19.16 -1.50 -11.50
N LEU A 206 -19.00 -0.59 -12.47
CA LEU A 206 -18.12 0.59 -12.35
C LEU A 206 -18.86 1.86 -11.90
N ASP A 207 -20.15 1.78 -11.58
CA ASP A 207 -20.99 2.90 -11.15
C ASP A 207 -20.54 3.54 -9.82
N ALA A 208 -19.90 2.77 -8.95
CA ALA A 208 -19.34 3.27 -7.68
C ALA A 208 -17.88 3.75 -7.80
N VAL A 209 -17.27 3.67 -9.00
CA VAL A 209 -15.86 4.03 -9.20
C VAL A 209 -15.72 5.54 -9.40
N VAL A 210 -14.84 6.14 -8.63
CA VAL A 210 -14.42 7.54 -8.73
C VAL A 210 -12.97 7.58 -9.16
N THR A 211 -12.73 8.03 -10.38
CA THR A 211 -11.38 8.20 -10.92
C THR A 211 -10.73 9.45 -10.35
N LEU A 212 -9.54 9.29 -9.83
CA LEU A 212 -8.66 10.37 -9.40
C LEU A 212 -7.70 10.74 -10.53
N ASP A 213 -7.45 12.04 -10.69
CA ASP A 213 -6.38 12.56 -11.54
C ASP A 213 -5.49 13.48 -10.71
N GLY A 214 -4.61 12.86 -9.91
CA GLY A 214 -3.71 13.59 -9.05
C GLY A 214 -3.85 13.28 -7.57
N ASP A 215 -3.28 14.16 -6.78
CA ASP A 215 -3.21 14.06 -5.33
C ASP A 215 -4.46 14.71 -4.71
N VAL A 216 -5.03 14.10 -3.68
CA VAL A 216 -6.28 14.59 -3.06
C VAL A 216 -6.27 14.45 -1.54
N GLU A 217 -6.86 15.43 -0.85
CA GLU A 217 -7.30 15.28 0.54
C GLU A 217 -8.76 14.82 0.56
N LEU A 218 -9.03 13.78 1.36
CA LEU A 218 -10.38 13.21 1.52
C LEU A 218 -11.12 13.85 2.70
N GLY A 219 -10.38 14.42 3.64
CA GLY A 219 -10.91 15.04 4.84
C GLY A 219 -9.80 15.29 5.87
N ARG A 220 -10.18 15.50 7.11
CA ARG A 220 -9.26 15.81 8.19
C ARG A 220 -8.25 14.68 8.43
N GLY A 221 -6.98 14.97 8.16
CA GLY A 221 -5.88 14.03 8.40
C GLY A 221 -5.82 12.84 7.46
N VAL A 222 -6.53 12.86 6.32
CA VAL A 222 -6.50 11.82 5.30
C VAL A 222 -6.23 12.40 3.94
N ALA A 223 -5.18 11.95 3.28
CA ALA A 223 -4.85 12.28 1.92
C ALA A 223 -4.38 11.05 1.14
N VAL A 224 -4.53 11.12 -0.17
CA VAL A 224 -3.99 10.17 -1.13
C VAL A 224 -3.06 10.92 -2.05
N VAL A 225 -1.82 10.45 -2.15
CA VAL A 225 -0.76 11.07 -2.95
C VAL A 225 -0.29 10.10 -4.00
N ARG A 226 -0.18 10.57 -5.25
CA ARG A 226 0.39 9.76 -6.34
C ARG A 226 1.84 9.42 -6.03
N THR A 227 2.16 8.16 -6.15
CA THR A 227 3.51 7.62 -5.96
C THR A 227 3.81 6.61 -7.07
N PRO A 228 3.86 7.08 -8.34
CA PRO A 228 3.99 6.21 -9.51
C PRO A 228 5.31 5.47 -9.53
N GLY A 229 5.38 4.41 -10.34
CA GLY A 229 6.58 3.67 -10.67
C GLY A 229 6.51 2.19 -10.30
N HIS A 230 5.84 1.80 -9.21
CA HIS A 230 5.48 0.39 -8.96
C HIS A 230 4.40 -0.04 -9.96
N THR A 231 3.40 0.82 -10.16
CA THR A 231 2.54 0.90 -11.33
C THR A 231 2.39 2.36 -11.75
N ASP A 232 1.82 2.62 -12.95
CA ASP A 232 1.59 3.98 -13.44
C ASP A 232 0.61 4.77 -12.56
N GLY A 233 -0.39 4.08 -12.01
CA GLY A 233 -1.43 4.64 -11.16
C GLY A 233 -1.22 4.40 -9.67
N ASN A 234 -0.03 3.96 -9.24
CA ASN A 234 0.26 3.74 -7.82
C ASN A 234 0.10 5.02 -7.01
N GLN A 235 -0.46 4.87 -5.82
CA GLN A 235 -0.72 5.95 -4.86
C GLN A 235 -0.42 5.51 -3.43
N SER A 236 -0.19 6.45 -2.54
CA SER A 236 0.08 6.21 -1.12
C SER A 236 -0.98 6.86 -0.25
N LEU A 237 -1.40 6.16 0.80
CA LEU A 237 -2.28 6.71 1.83
C LEU A 237 -1.46 7.49 2.85
N VAL A 238 -1.80 8.75 3.06
CA VAL A 238 -1.18 9.64 4.06
C VAL A 238 -2.17 9.91 5.17
N LEU A 239 -1.82 9.53 6.40
CA LEU A 239 -2.67 9.67 7.58
C LEU A 239 -1.97 10.51 8.63
N ARG A 240 -2.67 11.49 9.21
CA ARG A 240 -2.17 12.20 10.40
C ARG A 240 -2.89 11.69 11.63
N THR A 241 -2.13 11.09 12.52
CA THR A 241 -2.59 10.62 13.85
C THR A 241 -2.07 11.50 14.95
N GLY A 242 -2.44 11.23 16.20
CA GLY A 242 -1.89 11.90 17.37
C GLY A 242 -0.37 11.74 17.56
N THR A 243 0.25 10.75 16.89
CA THR A 243 1.71 10.50 16.92
C THR A 243 2.45 11.10 15.74
N GLY A 244 1.75 11.71 14.77
CA GLY A 244 2.34 12.29 13.56
C GLY A 244 1.79 11.69 12.27
N VAL A 245 2.48 11.96 11.17
CA VAL A 245 2.10 11.52 9.83
C VAL A 245 2.62 10.11 9.55
N TRP A 246 1.69 9.21 9.20
CA TRP A 246 1.94 7.88 8.65
C TRP A 246 1.75 7.86 7.14
N VAL A 247 2.54 7.06 6.45
CA VAL A 247 2.36 6.81 5.01
C VAL A 247 2.31 5.30 4.76
N SER A 248 1.27 4.84 4.06
CA SER A 248 1.15 3.43 3.64
C SER A 248 1.37 3.30 2.15
N SER A 249 2.17 2.30 1.74
CA SER A 249 2.56 2.06 0.35
C SER A 249 3.14 0.65 0.13
N GLU A 250 3.05 0.13 -1.09
CA GLU A 250 3.69 -1.11 -1.57
C GLU A 250 5.05 -0.86 -2.24
N ASN A 251 5.53 0.39 -2.36
CA ASN A 251 6.82 0.70 -2.99
C ASN A 251 8.02 0.04 -2.28
N GLY A 252 7.86 -0.32 -1.02
CA GLY A 252 8.81 -1.08 -0.23
C GLY A 252 8.12 -2.09 0.68
N VAL A 253 8.79 -3.22 0.96
CA VAL A 253 8.23 -4.34 1.74
C VAL A 253 8.65 -4.35 3.22
N ALA A 254 9.49 -3.44 3.65
CA ALA A 254 9.95 -3.29 5.03
C ALA A 254 10.42 -1.86 5.29
N LEU A 255 10.49 -1.42 6.54
CA LEU A 255 11.11 -0.13 6.90
C LEU A 255 12.55 0.00 6.38
N ASP A 256 13.25 -1.14 6.30
CA ASP A 256 14.57 -1.29 5.72
C ASP A 256 14.65 -0.77 4.27
N SER A 257 13.54 -0.79 3.52
CA SER A 257 13.46 -0.29 2.14
C SER A 257 13.59 1.23 2.06
N TRP A 258 12.94 1.96 2.96
CA TRP A 258 13.02 3.43 3.02
C TRP A 258 14.20 3.93 3.85
N GLN A 259 14.69 3.13 4.80
CA GLN A 259 15.80 3.48 5.68
C GLN A 259 16.90 2.41 5.67
N PRO A 260 17.50 2.14 4.49
CA PRO A 260 18.53 1.10 4.35
C PRO A 260 19.78 1.37 5.19
N GLU A 261 20.01 2.63 5.57
CA GLU A 261 21.09 3.03 6.48
C GLU A 261 20.94 2.45 7.89
N LEU A 262 19.72 2.11 8.31
CA LEU A 262 19.43 1.46 9.60
C LEU A 262 19.32 -0.07 9.49
N SER A 263 19.33 -0.61 8.26
CA SER A 263 19.06 -2.02 8.01
C SER A 263 20.12 -2.96 8.57
N ARG A 264 19.65 -4.10 9.09
CA ARG A 264 20.47 -5.28 9.44
C ARG A 264 20.36 -6.40 8.42
N ILE A 265 19.50 -6.24 7.40
CA ILE A 265 19.38 -7.20 6.30
C ILE A 265 20.70 -7.18 5.52
N PRO A 266 21.36 -8.35 5.37
CA PRO A 266 22.66 -8.41 4.69
C PRO A 266 22.60 -7.88 3.26
N GLY A 267 23.54 -7.00 2.93
CA GLY A 267 23.65 -6.37 1.62
C GLY A 267 23.00 -5.00 1.53
N LEU A 268 21.86 -4.75 2.19
CA LEU A 268 21.07 -3.52 1.97
C LEU A 268 21.85 -2.23 2.24
N ARG A 269 22.43 -2.10 3.44
CA ARG A 269 23.19 -0.91 3.83
C ARG A 269 24.39 -0.66 2.92
N SER A 270 25.16 -1.72 2.64
CA SER A 270 26.34 -1.60 1.77
C SER A 270 25.96 -1.26 0.33
N TYR A 271 24.89 -1.86 -0.19
CA TYR A 271 24.36 -1.54 -1.50
C TYR A 271 23.92 -0.06 -1.59
N ALA A 272 23.08 0.38 -0.65
CA ALA A 272 22.60 1.76 -0.62
C ALA A 272 23.77 2.76 -0.56
N ALA A 273 24.75 2.53 0.32
CA ALA A 273 25.94 3.37 0.45
C ALA A 273 26.81 3.38 -0.83
N SER A 274 27.10 2.21 -1.41
CA SER A 274 27.96 2.11 -2.59
C SER A 274 27.32 2.68 -3.85
N MET A 275 25.99 2.62 -3.96
CA MET A 275 25.23 3.12 -5.11
C MET A 275 24.70 4.54 -4.90
N GLY A 276 24.98 5.18 -3.76
CA GLY A 276 24.46 6.50 -3.43
C GLY A 276 22.94 6.56 -3.35
N ARG A 277 22.29 5.48 -2.90
CA ARG A 277 20.82 5.36 -2.85
C ARG A 277 20.29 5.60 -1.45
N GLU A 278 19.23 6.40 -1.37
CA GLU A 278 18.54 6.71 -0.11
C GLU A 278 17.46 5.70 0.25
N VAL A 279 16.94 4.99 -0.75
CA VAL A 279 15.88 3.99 -0.63
C VAL A 279 16.18 2.78 -1.52
N VAL A 280 15.54 1.64 -1.22
CA VAL A 280 15.67 0.38 -1.97
C VAL A 280 14.30 -0.12 -2.37
N LEU A 281 14.08 -0.28 -3.67
CA LEU A 281 12.79 -0.54 -4.28
C LEU A 281 12.30 -1.98 -4.04
N ASN A 282 10.99 -2.14 -3.96
CA ASN A 282 10.32 -3.39 -4.29
C ASN A 282 10.23 -3.47 -5.82
N ALA A 283 10.97 -4.39 -6.44
CA ALA A 283 11.26 -4.39 -7.88
C ALA A 283 10.60 -5.57 -8.62
N ASN A 284 9.31 -5.83 -8.37
CA ASN A 284 8.54 -6.78 -9.18
C ASN A 284 8.19 -6.21 -10.56
N THR A 285 8.14 -4.89 -10.68
CA THR A 285 8.06 -4.11 -11.92
C THR A 285 9.29 -3.22 -12.00
N LEU A 286 9.88 -3.05 -13.17
CA LEU A 286 11.19 -2.38 -13.35
C LEU A 286 11.13 -1.20 -14.30
N GLU A 287 10.02 -1.06 -15.03
CA GLU A 287 9.85 -0.13 -16.13
C GLU A 287 10.01 1.33 -15.69
N ASP A 288 9.48 1.70 -14.52
CA ASP A 288 9.50 3.06 -14.01
C ASP A 288 10.24 3.20 -12.67
N SER A 289 11.35 2.47 -12.53
CA SER A 289 12.16 2.43 -11.30
C SER A 289 12.64 3.82 -10.85
N ILE A 290 12.82 4.79 -11.75
CA ILE A 290 13.18 6.17 -11.37
C ILE A 290 12.00 6.85 -10.68
N ASP A 291 10.81 6.72 -11.23
CA ASP A 291 9.61 7.31 -10.64
C ASP A 291 9.27 6.61 -9.31
N GLN A 292 9.43 5.29 -9.21
CA GLN A 292 9.28 4.56 -7.94
C GLN A 292 10.30 5.02 -6.88
N TYR A 293 11.55 5.26 -7.27
CA TYR A 293 12.56 5.81 -6.36
C TYR A 293 12.15 7.18 -5.83
N ASP A 294 11.74 8.09 -6.72
CA ASP A 294 11.28 9.43 -6.37
C ASP A 294 10.05 9.38 -5.47
N SER A 295 9.11 8.45 -5.74
CA SER A 295 7.94 8.16 -4.90
C SER A 295 8.34 7.75 -3.48
N MET A 296 9.29 6.82 -3.33
CA MET A 296 9.77 6.39 -2.01
C MET A 296 10.48 7.52 -1.25
N VAL A 297 11.17 8.42 -1.95
CA VAL A 297 11.76 9.63 -1.34
C VAL A 297 10.67 10.57 -0.83
N LEU A 298 9.61 10.77 -1.61
CA LEU A 298 8.43 11.55 -1.19
C LEU A 298 7.76 10.94 0.04
N GLU A 299 7.48 9.65 0.04
CA GLU A 299 6.89 8.91 1.15
C GLU A 299 7.73 9.05 2.44
N LYS A 300 9.05 8.84 2.33
CA LYS A 300 10.00 9.02 3.44
C LYS A 300 10.00 10.46 3.98
N ALA A 301 9.86 11.46 3.09
CA ALA A 301 9.82 12.87 3.47
C ALA A 301 8.50 13.27 4.13
N LEU A 302 7.38 12.68 3.71
CA LEU A 302 6.05 12.89 4.29
C LEU A 302 5.94 12.30 5.69
N ALA A 303 6.49 11.10 5.93
CA ALA A 303 6.36 10.38 7.18
C ALA A 303 7.12 11.05 8.34
N ASP A 304 6.51 11.09 9.53
CA ASP A 304 7.16 11.49 10.78
C ASP A 304 8.04 10.35 11.34
N LEU A 305 8.79 10.64 12.39
CA LEU A 305 9.50 9.59 13.14
C LEU A 305 8.53 8.88 14.09
N VAL A 306 8.69 7.58 14.24
CA VAL A 306 8.08 6.84 15.34
C VAL A 306 8.66 7.37 16.65
N PRO A 307 7.85 7.83 17.61
CA PRO A 307 8.33 8.44 18.83
C PRO A 307 9.44 7.63 19.53
N GLY A 308 10.53 8.30 19.87
CA GLY A 308 11.69 7.70 20.56
C GLY A 308 12.56 6.75 19.72
N THR A 309 12.38 6.72 18.39
CA THR A 309 13.17 5.87 17.50
C THR A 309 13.66 6.62 16.26
N PRO A 310 14.69 6.14 15.56
CA PRO A 310 15.13 6.74 14.29
C PRO A 310 14.27 6.32 13.09
N TRP A 311 13.28 5.43 13.27
CA TRP A 311 12.48 4.89 12.21
C TRP A 311 11.31 5.81 11.85
N LYS A 312 11.00 5.87 10.55
CA LYS A 312 9.86 6.62 10.01
C LYS A 312 8.54 5.88 10.23
N GLN A 313 7.44 6.62 10.32
CA GLN A 313 6.07 6.10 10.37
C GLN A 313 5.61 5.69 8.97
N LEU A 314 6.24 4.65 8.45
CA LEU A 314 5.93 4.04 7.15
C LEU A 314 5.30 2.67 7.38
N LEU A 315 4.22 2.39 6.70
CA LEU A 315 3.47 1.13 6.79
C LEU A 315 3.47 0.47 5.41
N PRO A 316 4.30 -0.56 5.18
CA PRO A 316 4.18 -1.35 3.96
C PRO A 316 2.78 -1.96 3.86
N SER A 317 2.10 -1.83 2.71
CA SER A 317 0.81 -2.48 2.46
C SER A 317 0.94 -4.00 2.56
N SER A 318 2.08 -4.53 2.09
CA SER A 318 2.50 -5.92 2.30
C SER A 318 3.87 -5.94 3.00
N GLU A 319 3.89 -6.24 4.29
CA GLU A 319 5.11 -6.19 5.10
C GLU A 319 5.85 -7.52 5.14
N LEU A 320 7.17 -7.47 5.03
CA LEU A 320 8.06 -8.62 5.22
C LEU A 320 7.87 -9.23 6.61
N ALA A 321 7.41 -10.49 6.65
CA ALA A 321 7.17 -11.21 7.91
C ALA A 321 8.50 -11.54 8.62
N PRO A 322 8.56 -11.48 9.98
CA PRO A 322 9.77 -11.77 10.74
C PRO A 322 9.98 -13.27 10.97
N LEU A 323 9.93 -14.07 9.92
CA LEU A 323 10.00 -15.52 10.00
C LEU A 323 11.46 -16.03 10.01
N LYS A 324 11.84 -16.79 11.04
CA LYS A 324 13.20 -17.38 11.14
C LYS A 324 13.58 -18.25 9.94
N ARG A 325 12.59 -18.92 9.30
CA ARG A 325 12.83 -19.77 8.13
C ARG A 325 13.31 -19.02 6.88
N GLN A 326 13.11 -17.72 6.82
CA GLN A 326 13.55 -16.88 5.68
C GLN A 326 14.88 -16.15 5.95
N TRP A 327 15.57 -16.50 7.06
CA TRP A 327 16.90 -15.96 7.32
C TRP A 327 17.79 -16.07 6.04
N PRO A 328 18.59 -15.04 5.70
CA PRO A 328 18.85 -13.82 6.47
C PRO A 328 17.92 -12.65 6.20
N LEU A 329 16.86 -12.81 5.38
CA LEU A 329 15.91 -11.76 5.03
C LEU A 329 14.83 -11.63 6.13
N VAL A 330 15.22 -11.08 7.27
CA VAL A 330 14.30 -10.76 8.37
C VAL A 330 14.30 -9.24 8.56
N PRO A 331 13.14 -8.57 8.65
CA PRO A 331 13.09 -7.12 8.81
C PRO A 331 13.85 -6.70 10.07
N THR A 332 14.61 -5.61 9.99
CA THR A 332 15.33 -5.05 11.14
C THR A 332 14.39 -4.58 12.21
N ARG A 333 13.28 -3.97 11.78
CA ARG A 333 12.16 -3.57 12.59
C ARG A 333 10.88 -3.87 11.82
N GLN A 334 9.95 -4.52 12.48
CA GLN A 334 8.60 -4.70 12.00
C GLN A 334 7.73 -3.53 12.47
N VAL A 335 6.86 -3.03 11.59
CA VAL A 335 5.83 -2.06 11.97
C VAL A 335 4.77 -2.78 12.78
N GLY A 336 4.39 -3.98 12.35
CA GLY A 336 3.26 -4.69 12.90
C GLY A 336 1.95 -3.96 12.59
N GLY A 337 1.02 -3.99 13.52
CA GLY A 337 -0.22 -3.23 13.41
C GLY A 337 -0.10 -1.83 13.99
N ILE A 338 -0.93 -0.91 13.48
CA ILE A 338 -1.20 0.36 14.12
C ILE A 338 -2.64 0.39 14.63
N ALA A 339 -2.84 1.00 15.81
CA ALA A 339 -4.17 1.27 16.36
C ALA A 339 -4.13 2.59 17.12
N ALA A 340 -5.00 3.52 16.78
CA ALA A 340 -5.08 4.82 17.42
C ALA A 340 -6.50 5.39 17.40
N GLY A 341 -6.80 6.35 18.29
CA GLY A 341 -8.09 7.02 18.35
C GLY A 341 -9.26 6.08 18.67
N SER A 342 -10.41 6.31 18.07
CA SER A 342 -11.65 5.56 18.33
C SER A 342 -11.58 4.08 17.96
N LEU A 343 -10.61 3.67 17.15
CA LEU A 343 -10.40 2.28 16.73
C LEU A 343 -9.32 1.54 17.56
N ALA A 344 -8.73 2.20 18.56
CA ALA A 344 -7.75 1.58 19.47
C ALA A 344 -8.37 0.66 20.52
N VAL A 345 -9.69 0.73 20.72
CA VAL A 345 -10.41 -0.01 21.77
C VAL A 345 -10.47 -1.50 21.43
N GLY A 346 -10.04 -2.35 22.36
CA GLY A 346 -10.10 -3.82 22.24
C GLY A 346 -8.82 -4.48 21.72
N VAL A 347 -7.72 -3.74 21.57
CA VAL A 347 -6.41 -4.36 21.29
C VAL A 347 -5.79 -4.80 22.62
N PRO A 348 -5.44 -6.10 22.81
CA PRO A 348 -4.63 -6.51 23.95
C PRO A 348 -3.29 -5.79 23.92
N ALA A 349 -2.85 -5.30 25.09
CA ALA A 349 -1.57 -4.61 25.25
C ALA A 349 -0.38 -5.52 24.95
#